data_5d211e6fb7c268c18ee95dcbe8b4898c
#
_entry.id   5d211e6fb7c268c18ee95dcbe8b4898c
#
_cell.length_a   1.000
_cell.length_b   1.000
_cell.length_c   1.000
_cell.angle_alpha   90.00
_cell.angle_beta   90.00
_cell.angle_gamma   90.00
#
_symmetry.space_group_name_H-M   'P 1'
#
loop_
_entity.id
_entity.type
_entity.pdbx_description
1 polymer ?
#
loop_
_entity_poly.entity_id
_entity_poly.type
_entity_poly.pdbx_seq_one_letter_code
_entity_poly.pdbx_strand_id
1 'polypeptide(L)' 'MNTYIIEARSLDQGYPVSKTITADSEKEAKKIFEDDFGDGLTLVNIFKI' A
#
# COMPACT_ATOMS: atom_id res chain seq x y z
N MET A 1 -6.13 -15.16 -6.22
CA MET A 1 -5.66 -13.97 -5.50
C MET A 1 -4.29 -13.56 -5.98
N ASN A 2 -4.03 -12.27 -5.96
CA ASN A 2 -2.75 -11.72 -6.38
C ASN A 2 -2.03 -11.10 -5.19
N THR A 3 -0.71 -11.04 -5.29
CA THR A 3 0.12 -10.39 -4.27
C THR A 3 0.64 -9.09 -4.83
N TYR A 4 0.48 -8.02 -4.05
CA TYR A 4 0.92 -6.68 -4.43
C TYR A 4 1.90 -6.14 -3.41
N ILE A 5 2.91 -5.42 -3.90
CA ILE A 5 3.80 -4.67 -3.03
C ILE A 5 3.44 -3.20 -3.18
N ILE A 6 3.08 -2.57 -2.08
CA ILE A 6 2.70 -1.17 -2.06
C ILE A 6 3.82 -0.36 -1.44
N GLU A 7 4.31 0.60 -2.20
CA GLU A 7 5.28 1.56 -1.71
C GLU A 7 4.55 2.80 -1.25
N ALA A 8 4.85 3.24 -0.05
CA ALA A 8 4.22 4.39 0.55
C ALA A 8 5.26 5.25 1.25
N ARG A 9 4.85 6.43 1.67
CA ARG A 9 5.72 7.36 2.37
C ARG A 9 5.04 7.81 3.65
N SER A 10 5.80 7.85 4.73
CA SER A 10 5.28 8.32 6.01
C SER A 10 4.94 9.81 5.93
N LEU A 11 3.73 10.16 6.33
CA LEU A 11 3.30 11.56 6.33
C LEU A 11 4.07 12.40 7.35
N ASP A 12 4.40 11.80 8.49
CA ASP A 12 5.07 12.52 9.56
C ASP A 12 6.56 12.69 9.30
N GLN A 13 7.21 11.65 8.80
CA GLN A 13 8.67 11.64 8.73
C GLN A 13 9.21 11.57 7.31
N GLY A 14 8.36 11.28 6.35
CA GLY A 14 8.75 11.27 4.95
C GLY A 14 9.61 10.12 4.49
N TYR A 15 9.86 9.11 5.34
CA TYR A 15 10.65 7.96 4.92
C TYR A 15 9.79 6.95 4.15
N PRO A 16 10.42 6.15 3.26
CA PRO A 16 9.68 5.17 2.48
C PRO A 16 9.31 3.95 3.32
N VAL A 17 8.13 3.39 3.03
CA VAL A 17 7.62 2.21 3.68
C VAL A 17 7.11 1.26 2.59
N SER A 18 7.33 -0.05 2.78
CA SER A 18 6.87 -1.05 1.83
C SER A 18 5.97 -2.05 2.54
N LYS A 19 4.82 -2.36 1.93
CA LYS A 19 3.87 -3.31 2.49
C LYS A 19 3.48 -4.33 1.44
N THR A 20 3.26 -5.57 1.87
CA THR A 20 2.80 -6.64 0.98
C THR A 20 1.34 -6.94 1.30
N ILE A 21 0.49 -6.91 0.28
CA ILE A 21 -0.94 -7.14 0.43
C ILE A 21 -1.42 -8.15 -0.60
N THR A 22 -2.23 -9.11 -0.14
CA THR A 22 -2.87 -10.09 -1.02
C THR A 22 -4.31 -9.66 -1.25
N ALA A 23 -4.70 -9.54 -2.52
CA ALA A 23 -6.03 -9.07 -2.90
C ALA A 23 -6.38 -9.62 -4.28
N ASP A 24 -7.65 -9.48 -4.67
CA ASP A 24 -8.12 -9.97 -5.97
C ASP A 24 -7.76 -9.02 -7.10
N SER A 25 -7.57 -7.75 -6.81
CA SER A 25 -7.25 -6.74 -7.81
C SER A 25 -6.42 -5.62 -7.18
N GLU A 26 -5.81 -4.81 -8.05
CA GLU A 26 -5.05 -3.65 -7.60
C GLU A 26 -5.94 -2.68 -6.84
N LYS A 27 -7.17 -2.49 -7.32
CA LYS A 27 -8.12 -1.59 -6.67
C LYS A 27 -8.42 -2.05 -5.25
N GLU A 28 -8.61 -3.36 -5.07
CA GLU A 28 -8.85 -3.92 -3.76
C GLU A 28 -7.64 -3.79 -2.86
N ALA A 29 -6.44 -4.02 -3.42
CA ALA A 29 -5.21 -3.86 -2.65
C ALA A 29 -5.06 -2.43 -2.13
N LYS A 30 -5.38 -1.45 -2.96
CA LYS A 30 -5.34 -0.04 -2.53
C LYS A 30 -6.32 0.22 -1.41
N LYS A 31 -7.52 -0.35 -1.50
CA LYS A 31 -8.54 -0.17 -0.48
C LYS A 31 -8.10 -0.76 0.85
N ILE A 32 -7.53 -1.97 0.81
CA ILE A 32 -7.02 -2.62 2.01
C ILE A 32 -5.91 -1.78 2.63
N PHE A 33 -5.01 -1.27 1.81
CA PHE A 33 -3.94 -0.40 2.28
C PHE A 33 -4.48 0.84 2.97
N GLU A 34 -5.46 1.51 2.36
CA GLU A 34 -6.04 2.71 2.93
C GLU A 34 -6.75 2.45 4.25
N ASP A 35 -7.45 1.31 4.34
CA ASP A 35 -8.16 0.96 5.56
C ASP A 35 -7.20 0.64 6.70
N ASP A 36 -6.08 -0.02 6.40
CA ASP A 36 -5.15 -0.46 7.44
C ASP A 36 -4.07 0.57 7.75
N PHE A 37 -3.61 1.31 6.76
CA PHE A 37 -2.42 2.16 6.90
C PHE A 37 -2.64 3.61 6.45
N GLY A 38 -3.83 3.96 6.00
CA GLY A 38 -4.07 5.25 5.37
C GLY A 38 -3.89 6.46 6.29
N ASP A 39 -3.95 6.27 7.59
CA ASP A 39 -3.88 7.37 8.54
C ASP A 39 -2.48 7.98 8.65
N GLY A 40 -1.46 7.22 8.36
CA GLY A 40 -0.09 7.70 8.52
C GLY A 40 0.79 7.55 7.30
N LEU A 41 0.25 7.02 6.20
CA LEU A 41 1.03 6.73 5.01
C LEU A 41 0.33 7.24 3.75
N THR A 42 1.12 7.71 2.80
CA THR A 42 0.64 8.09 1.47
C THR A 42 1.13 7.07 0.46
N LEU A 43 0.21 6.53 -0.34
CA LEU A 43 0.56 5.58 -1.38
C LEU A 43 1.36 6.27 -2.48
N VAL A 44 2.51 5.71 -2.81
CA VAL A 44 3.39 6.22 -3.85
C VAL A 44 3.29 5.36 -5.10
N ASN A 45 3.34 4.03 -4.92
CA ASN A 45 3.34 3.13 -6.05
C ASN A 45 2.80 1.77 -5.62
N ILE A 46 2.39 0.96 -6.59
CA ILE A 46 1.89 -0.38 -6.34
C ILE A 46 2.37 -1.30 -7.45
N PHE A 47 2.88 -2.47 -7.07
CA PHE A 47 3.37 -3.46 -8.02
C PHE A 47 2.70 -4.79 -7.78
N LYS A 48 2.37 -5.47 -8.85
CA LYS A 48 1.87 -6.84 -8.78
C LYS A 48 3.03 -7.81 -8.94
N ILE A 49 3.09 -8.79 -8.07
CA ILE A 49 4.08 -9.85 -8.17
C ILE A 49 3.55 -11.00 -9.02
#